data_5b138e579fc8fb26009c6310db172e07
#
_entry.id   5b138e579fc8fb26009c6310db172e07
#
_cell.length_a   1.000
_cell.length_b   1.000
_cell.length_c   1.000
_cell.angle_alpha   90.00
_cell.angle_beta   90.00
_cell.angle_gamma   90.00
#
_symmetry.space_group_name_H-M   'P 1'
#
loop_
_entity.id
_entity.type
_entity.pdbx_description
1 polymer ?
#
loop_
_entity_poly.entity_id
_entity_poly.type
_entity_poly.pdbx_seq_one_letter_code
_entity_poly.pdbx_strand_id
1 'polypeptide(L)'
;MVEAQIVEAQAEWYRQAAEEFGPALVRLARGYEIDAEKRRDLLQEIHLALWRSFANFDARCSLRTWVYRVAHNSAASYTGRQKRSRHEALVGLEDVEPIPVPADADRRMALERLTELIQRLKPIDREVILLYLEGMDAAEIGELTGMSARNVATKIHRIKTILARGFNEGVRHAG
;
A
#
# COMPACT_ATOMS: atom_id res chain seq x y z
N MET A 1 35.01 2.63 -15.28
CA MET A 1 35.20 2.53 -13.82
C MET A 1 34.04 3.15 -13.05
N VAL A 2 33.62 4.38 -13.33
CA VAL A 2 32.51 5.06 -12.59
C VAL A 2 31.17 4.35 -12.79
N GLU A 3 30.81 3.92 -14.00
CA GLU A 3 29.57 3.18 -14.26
C GLU A 3 29.49 1.84 -13.52
N ALA A 4 30.59 1.12 -13.43
CA ALA A 4 30.64 -0.16 -12.73
C ALA A 4 30.40 0.03 -11.21
N GLN A 5 30.95 1.09 -10.63
CA GLN A 5 30.74 1.44 -9.21
C GLN A 5 29.29 1.86 -8.92
N ILE A 6 28.66 2.60 -9.83
CA ILE A 6 27.24 2.99 -9.71
C ILE A 6 26.34 1.76 -9.74
N VAL A 7 26.58 0.84 -10.67
CA VAL A 7 25.79 -0.40 -10.78
C VAL A 7 25.97 -1.29 -9.56
N GLU A 8 27.19 -1.37 -9.01
CA GLU A 8 27.48 -2.16 -7.80
C GLU A 8 26.78 -1.56 -6.57
N ALA A 9 26.83 -0.24 -6.39
CA ALA A 9 26.13 0.45 -5.30
C ALA A 9 24.60 0.30 -5.43
N GLN A 10 24.07 0.40 -6.65
CA GLN A 10 22.65 0.19 -6.94
C GLN A 10 22.22 -1.24 -6.57
N ALA A 11 23.02 -2.24 -6.93
CA ALA A 11 22.75 -3.64 -6.64
C ALA A 11 22.75 -3.89 -5.13
N GLU A 12 23.68 -3.29 -4.39
CA GLU A 12 23.77 -3.40 -2.96
C GLU A 12 22.54 -2.80 -2.25
N TRP A 13 22.14 -1.57 -2.61
CA TRP A 13 20.93 -0.94 -2.06
C TRP A 13 19.66 -1.75 -2.37
N TYR A 14 19.55 -2.28 -3.57
CA TYR A 14 18.41 -3.11 -3.94
C TYR A 14 18.37 -4.41 -3.16
N ARG A 15 19.51 -5.09 -2.98
CA ARG A 15 19.60 -6.32 -2.21
C ARG A 15 19.17 -6.09 -0.76
N GLN A 16 19.73 -5.06 -0.11
CA GLN A 16 19.36 -4.68 1.24
C GLN A 16 17.86 -4.37 1.35
N ALA A 17 17.31 -3.59 0.43
CA ALA A 17 15.89 -3.25 0.41
C ALA A 17 15.00 -4.49 0.21
N ALA A 18 15.38 -5.41 -0.67
CA ALA A 18 14.63 -6.63 -0.92
C ALA A 18 14.64 -7.59 0.29
N GLU A 19 15.78 -7.71 0.97
CA GLU A 19 15.92 -8.51 2.18
C GLU A 19 15.11 -7.93 3.35
N GLU A 20 15.22 -6.63 3.60
CA GLU A 20 14.60 -5.97 4.74
C GLU A 20 13.09 -5.74 4.54
N PHE A 21 12.67 -5.30 3.35
CA PHE A 21 11.29 -4.87 3.09
C PHE A 21 10.48 -5.84 2.20
N GLY A 22 11.06 -6.93 1.71
CA GLY A 22 10.38 -7.88 0.84
C GLY A 22 9.00 -8.31 1.35
N PRO A 23 8.85 -8.80 2.59
CA PRO A 23 7.54 -9.15 3.15
C PRO A 23 6.55 -7.97 3.21
N ALA A 24 7.02 -6.76 3.49
CA ALA A 24 6.21 -5.54 3.51
C ALA A 24 5.73 -5.16 2.11
N LEU A 25 6.56 -5.29 1.08
CA LEU A 25 6.19 -5.05 -0.32
C LEU A 25 5.10 -6.03 -0.79
N VAL A 26 5.14 -7.30 -0.35
CA VAL A 26 4.08 -8.28 -0.62
C VAL A 26 2.76 -7.87 0.03
N ARG A 27 2.77 -7.38 1.28
CA ARG A 27 1.58 -6.88 1.96
C ARG A 27 1.02 -5.63 1.29
N LEU A 28 1.90 -4.70 0.90
CA LEU A 28 1.54 -3.51 0.16
C LEU A 28 0.86 -3.87 -1.17
N ALA A 29 1.46 -4.75 -1.97
CA ALA A 29 0.88 -5.19 -3.23
C ALA A 29 -0.51 -5.82 -3.05
N ARG A 30 -0.73 -6.58 -1.98
CA ARG A 30 -2.05 -7.13 -1.62
C ARG A 30 -3.07 -6.03 -1.28
N GLY A 31 -2.65 -4.95 -0.65
CA GLY A 31 -3.51 -3.79 -0.36
C GLY A 31 -3.94 -3.02 -1.62
N TYR A 32 -3.26 -3.21 -2.75
CA TYR A 32 -3.58 -2.57 -4.03
C TYR A 32 -4.28 -3.50 -5.03
N GLU A 33 -4.00 -4.82 -5.01
CA GLU A 33 -4.52 -5.77 -5.99
C GLU A 33 -4.94 -7.10 -5.34
N ILE A 34 -6.21 -7.48 -5.52
CA ILE A 34 -6.80 -8.73 -5.01
C ILE A 34 -6.38 -9.92 -5.86
N ASP A 35 -6.44 -9.75 -7.18
CA ASP A 35 -6.13 -10.81 -8.13
C ASP A 35 -4.68 -11.28 -7.97
N ALA A 36 -4.48 -12.57 -7.80
CA ALA A 36 -3.17 -13.13 -7.48
C ALA A 36 -2.16 -12.99 -8.63
N GLU A 37 -2.60 -13.05 -9.89
CA GLU A 37 -1.73 -12.91 -11.06
C GLU A 37 -1.32 -11.46 -11.23
N LYS A 38 -2.29 -10.54 -11.23
CA LYS A 38 -2.03 -9.10 -11.32
C LYS A 38 -1.21 -8.58 -10.14
N ARG A 39 -1.39 -9.15 -8.95
CA ARG A 39 -0.57 -8.82 -7.79
C ARG A 39 0.90 -9.24 -7.97
N ARG A 40 1.15 -10.37 -8.64
CA ARG A 40 2.52 -10.76 -9.01
C ARG A 40 3.14 -9.76 -10.00
N ASP A 41 2.36 -9.34 -11.01
CA ASP A 41 2.81 -8.34 -11.97
C ASP A 41 3.10 -6.99 -11.28
N LEU A 42 2.20 -6.56 -10.38
CA LEU A 42 2.42 -5.36 -9.58
C LEU A 42 3.69 -5.46 -8.73
N LEU A 43 3.92 -6.60 -8.08
CA LEU A 43 5.12 -6.79 -7.26
C LEU A 43 6.40 -6.73 -8.13
N GLN A 44 6.38 -7.31 -9.33
CA GLN A 44 7.49 -7.19 -10.28
C GLN A 44 7.71 -5.73 -10.70
N GLU A 45 6.65 -4.97 -10.99
CA GLU A 45 6.78 -3.53 -11.32
C GLU A 45 7.38 -2.74 -10.15
N ILE A 46 6.98 -3.04 -8.91
CA ILE A 46 7.56 -2.41 -7.71
C ILE A 46 9.06 -2.71 -7.63
N HIS A 47 9.46 -3.97 -7.78
CA HIS A 47 10.88 -4.36 -7.75
C HIS A 47 11.69 -3.70 -8.86
N LEU A 48 11.15 -3.61 -10.08
CA LEU A 48 11.80 -2.91 -11.19
C LEU A 48 11.92 -1.40 -10.93
N ALA A 49 10.89 -0.79 -10.35
CA ALA A 49 10.91 0.63 -9.99
C ALA A 49 11.96 0.89 -8.89
N LEU A 50 12.03 0.05 -7.88
CA LEU A 50 13.04 0.12 -6.81
C LEU A 50 14.45 -0.01 -7.39
N TRP A 51 14.70 -1.04 -8.19
CA TRP A 51 15.99 -1.21 -8.86
C TRP A 51 16.42 0.05 -9.60
N ARG A 52 15.56 0.57 -10.48
CA ARG A 52 15.85 1.77 -11.27
C ARG A 52 16.08 3.01 -10.40
N SER A 53 15.30 3.15 -9.32
CA SER A 53 15.37 4.32 -8.45
C SER A 53 16.67 4.40 -7.65
N PHE A 54 17.28 3.27 -7.31
CA PHE A 54 18.52 3.24 -6.54
C PHE A 54 19.74 3.79 -7.29
N ALA A 55 19.69 3.91 -8.61
CA ALA A 55 20.70 4.65 -9.36
C ALA A 55 20.79 6.13 -8.95
N ASN A 56 19.73 6.69 -8.36
CA ASN A 56 19.64 8.09 -7.94
C ASN A 56 19.45 8.23 -6.42
N PHE A 57 19.62 7.16 -5.66
CA PHE A 57 19.47 7.21 -4.21
C PHE A 57 20.72 7.85 -3.58
N ASP A 58 20.55 9.02 -2.99
CA ASP A 58 21.60 9.83 -2.39
C ASP A 58 21.63 9.82 -0.85
N ALA A 59 20.84 8.94 -0.24
CA ALA A 59 20.70 8.78 1.22
C ALA A 59 20.24 10.04 1.99
N ARG A 60 19.60 11.02 1.33
CA ARG A 60 19.00 12.18 2.01
C ARG A 60 17.77 11.84 2.83
N CYS A 61 17.18 10.67 2.61
CA CYS A 61 16.15 10.10 3.46
C CYS A 61 16.55 8.67 3.83
N SER A 62 15.84 8.06 4.80
CA SER A 62 16.08 6.68 5.16
C SER A 62 15.77 5.73 4.00
N LEU A 63 16.45 4.57 3.97
CA LEU A 63 16.15 3.51 3.00
C LEU A 63 14.67 3.13 3.06
N ARG A 64 14.10 3.02 4.27
CA ARG A 64 12.67 2.77 4.51
C ARG A 64 11.78 3.78 3.80
N THR A 65 12.01 5.07 4.00
CA THR A 65 11.24 6.15 3.36
C THR A 65 11.34 6.06 1.83
N TRP A 66 12.53 5.80 1.29
CA TRP A 66 12.74 5.65 -0.15
C TRP A 66 11.95 4.49 -0.71
N VAL A 67 12.07 3.30 -0.10
CA VAL A 67 11.39 2.07 -0.53
C VAL A 67 9.88 2.26 -0.56
N TYR A 68 9.29 2.77 0.52
CA TYR A 68 7.84 2.96 0.56
C TYR A 68 7.35 4.02 -0.42
N ARG A 69 8.08 5.12 -0.61
CA ARG A 69 7.76 6.14 -1.62
C ARG A 69 7.71 5.55 -3.02
N VAL A 70 8.74 4.82 -3.41
CA VAL A 70 8.81 4.18 -4.73
C VAL A 70 7.73 3.12 -4.90
N ALA A 71 7.53 2.28 -3.90
CA ALA A 71 6.55 1.20 -3.93
C ALA A 71 5.10 1.72 -4.06
N HIS A 72 4.72 2.72 -3.24
CA HIS A 72 3.38 3.32 -3.32
C HIS A 72 3.14 4.06 -4.64
N ASN A 73 4.12 4.81 -5.13
CA ASN A 73 4.03 5.48 -6.43
C ASN A 73 3.85 4.49 -7.58
N SER A 74 4.59 3.39 -7.56
CA SER A 74 4.47 2.31 -8.55
C SER A 74 3.09 1.66 -8.47
N ALA A 75 2.62 1.31 -7.27
CA ALA A 75 1.33 0.68 -7.07
C ALA A 75 0.14 1.60 -7.44
N ALA A 76 0.20 2.88 -7.10
CA ALA A 76 -0.81 3.86 -7.49
C ALA A 76 -0.87 4.03 -9.02
N SER A 77 0.29 4.09 -9.68
CA SER A 77 0.38 4.17 -11.14
C SER A 77 -0.19 2.93 -11.82
N TYR A 78 0.15 1.74 -11.32
CA TYR A 78 -0.37 0.46 -11.81
C TYR A 78 -1.90 0.41 -11.73
N THR A 79 -2.47 0.67 -10.56
CA THR A 79 -3.92 0.65 -10.36
C THR A 79 -4.63 1.75 -11.15
N GLY A 80 -4.02 2.92 -11.32
CA GLY A 80 -4.54 4.00 -12.16
C GLY A 80 -4.62 3.62 -13.65
N ARG A 81 -3.64 2.88 -14.16
CA ARG A 81 -3.68 2.34 -15.54
C ARG A 81 -4.78 1.28 -15.70
N GLN A 82 -4.90 0.36 -14.75
CA GLN A 82 -5.93 -0.68 -14.75
C GLN A 82 -7.36 -0.11 -14.72
N LYS A 83 -7.58 0.94 -13.89
CA LYS A 83 -8.89 1.60 -13.79
C LYS A 83 -9.28 2.33 -15.07
N ARG A 84 -8.36 3.03 -15.72
CA ARG A 84 -8.60 3.68 -17.02
C ARG A 84 -8.98 2.65 -18.08
N SER A 85 -8.41 1.46 -18.04
CA SER A 85 -8.74 0.36 -18.93
C SER A 85 -10.16 -0.21 -18.69
N ARG A 86 -10.70 -0.11 -17.45
CA ARG A 86 -11.97 -0.75 -17.05
C ARG A 86 -13.15 0.20 -16.88
N HIS A 87 -13.00 1.52 -17.00
CA HIS A 87 -14.07 2.52 -16.74
C HIS A 87 -14.72 2.39 -15.35
N GLU A 88 -14.03 1.88 -14.35
CA GLU A 88 -14.57 1.75 -12.99
C GLU A 88 -14.50 3.09 -12.24
N ALA A 89 -15.66 3.57 -11.78
CA ALA A 89 -15.75 4.75 -10.93
C ALA A 89 -15.07 4.50 -9.57
N LEU A 90 -14.30 5.49 -9.10
CA LEU A 90 -13.75 5.49 -7.74
C LEU A 90 -14.89 5.69 -6.74
N VAL A 91 -15.15 4.67 -5.92
CA VAL A 91 -16.12 4.75 -4.82
C VAL A 91 -15.55 5.66 -3.72
N GLY A 92 -16.36 6.60 -3.23
CA GLY A 92 -16.01 7.44 -2.08
C GLY A 92 -15.91 6.63 -0.79
N LEU A 93 -15.27 7.22 0.24
CA LEU A 93 -15.19 6.58 1.57
C LEU A 93 -16.56 6.32 2.19
N GLU A 94 -17.53 7.21 1.92
CA GLU A 94 -18.90 7.13 2.41
C GLU A 94 -19.70 6.00 1.74
N ASP A 95 -19.26 5.58 0.56
CA ASP A 95 -19.95 4.59 -0.30
C ASP A 95 -19.33 3.19 -0.24
N VAL A 96 -18.53 2.91 0.79
CA VAL A 96 -17.98 1.57 1.01
C VAL A 96 -19.08 0.65 1.51
N GLU A 97 -19.61 -0.16 0.59
CA GLU A 97 -20.63 -1.15 0.93
C GLU A 97 -20.13 -2.19 1.93
N PRO A 98 -20.97 -2.61 2.90
CA PRO A 98 -20.65 -3.70 3.80
C PRO A 98 -20.42 -4.99 3.00
N ILE A 99 -19.36 -5.71 3.33
CA ILE A 99 -19.11 -7.05 2.77
C ILE A 99 -19.60 -8.07 3.80
N PRO A 100 -20.47 -9.04 3.51
CA PRO A 100 -20.94 -10.05 4.46
C PRO A 100 -19.78 -10.90 5.01
N VAL A 101 -19.68 -11.08 6.33
CA VAL A 101 -18.73 -12.00 6.98
C VAL A 101 -19.54 -13.10 7.67
N PRO A 102 -19.26 -14.38 7.39
CA PRO A 102 -19.80 -15.49 8.19
C PRO A 102 -19.39 -15.35 9.66
N ALA A 103 -20.28 -15.72 10.59
CA ALA A 103 -20.05 -15.59 12.03
C ALA A 103 -18.81 -16.39 12.53
N ASP A 104 -18.45 -17.46 11.84
CA ASP A 104 -17.31 -18.34 12.14
C ASP A 104 -16.09 -18.08 11.25
N ALA A 105 -15.92 -16.85 10.75
CA ALA A 105 -14.82 -16.50 9.85
C ALA A 105 -13.46 -16.72 10.53
N ASP A 106 -12.68 -17.64 9.97
CA ASP A 106 -11.26 -17.83 10.25
C ASP A 106 -10.50 -16.50 10.11
N ARG A 107 -9.42 -16.34 10.89
CA ARG A 107 -8.53 -15.17 10.85
C ARG A 107 -8.09 -14.80 9.41
N ARG A 108 -7.92 -15.80 8.55
CA ARG A 108 -7.58 -15.58 7.14
C ARG A 108 -8.69 -14.84 6.40
N MET A 109 -9.95 -15.27 6.57
CA MET A 109 -11.11 -14.63 5.96
C MET A 109 -11.30 -13.21 6.46
N ALA A 110 -11.04 -12.95 7.75
CA ALA A 110 -11.08 -11.61 8.33
C ALA A 110 -10.03 -10.69 7.71
N LEU A 111 -8.81 -11.19 7.46
CA LEU A 111 -7.74 -10.42 6.80
C LEU A 111 -8.04 -10.17 5.31
N GLU A 112 -8.58 -11.15 4.61
CA GLU A 112 -9.00 -11.00 3.21
C GLU A 112 -10.06 -9.90 3.10
N ARG A 113 -11.06 -9.93 3.97
CA ARG A 113 -12.09 -8.92 4.03
C ARG A 113 -11.55 -7.52 4.36
N LEU A 114 -10.69 -7.41 5.37
CA LEU A 114 -10.06 -6.12 5.68
C LEU A 114 -9.31 -5.56 4.46
N THR A 115 -8.61 -6.45 3.74
CA THR A 115 -7.92 -6.09 2.51
C THR A 115 -8.88 -5.57 1.43
N GLU A 116 -10.03 -6.22 1.24
CA GLU A 116 -11.07 -5.76 0.30
C GLU A 116 -11.62 -4.37 0.68
N LEU A 117 -11.88 -4.13 1.96
CA LEU A 117 -12.33 -2.82 2.45
C LEU A 117 -11.26 -1.74 2.19
N ILE A 118 -9.99 -2.05 2.47
CA ILE A 118 -8.87 -1.13 2.20
C ILE A 118 -8.78 -0.80 0.70
N GLN A 119 -8.99 -1.76 -0.18
CA GLN A 119 -8.93 -1.52 -1.63
C GLN A 119 -10.05 -0.63 -2.16
N ARG A 120 -11.18 -0.54 -1.45
CA ARG A 120 -12.29 0.37 -1.79
C ARG A 120 -12.04 1.81 -1.36
N LEU A 121 -11.03 2.06 -0.52
CA LEU A 121 -10.66 3.41 -0.10
C LEU A 121 -10.16 4.25 -1.29
N LYS A 122 -10.33 5.57 -1.18
CA LYS A 122 -9.68 6.53 -2.09
C LYS A 122 -8.15 6.32 -2.07
N PRO A 123 -7.44 6.57 -3.17
CA PRO A 123 -6.01 6.27 -3.29
C PRO A 123 -5.17 6.79 -2.12
N ILE A 124 -5.35 8.05 -1.74
CA ILE A 124 -4.58 8.66 -0.63
C ILE A 124 -4.93 8.06 0.74
N ASP A 125 -6.18 7.65 0.97
CA ASP A 125 -6.59 7.05 2.22
C ASP A 125 -6.06 5.61 2.33
N ARG A 126 -6.02 4.90 1.21
CA ARG A 126 -5.40 3.59 1.09
C ARG A 126 -3.90 3.66 1.39
N GLU A 127 -3.19 4.59 0.78
CA GLU A 127 -1.76 4.82 1.02
C GLU A 127 -1.49 5.08 2.51
N VAL A 128 -2.21 6.02 3.12
CA VAL A 128 -2.07 6.37 4.54
C VAL A 128 -2.28 5.16 5.45
N ILE A 129 -3.35 4.38 5.23
CA ILE A 129 -3.63 3.25 6.12
C ILE A 129 -2.63 2.10 5.93
N LEU A 130 -2.15 1.85 4.72
CA LEU A 130 -1.14 0.83 4.47
C LEU A 130 0.19 1.20 5.12
N LEU A 131 0.64 2.45 5.02
CA LEU A 131 1.84 2.94 5.70
C LEU A 131 1.71 2.84 7.23
N TYR A 132 0.54 3.20 7.78
CA TYR A 132 0.25 3.04 9.20
C TYR A 132 0.33 1.57 9.65
N LEU A 133 -0.21 0.64 8.88
CA LEU A 133 -0.16 -0.80 9.18
C LEU A 133 1.26 -1.37 9.11
N GLU A 134 2.16 -0.74 8.37
CA GLU A 134 3.60 -1.05 8.36
C GLU A 134 4.36 -0.35 9.51
N GLY A 135 3.65 0.26 10.46
CA GLY A 135 4.22 0.82 11.68
C GLY A 135 4.87 2.19 11.50
N MET A 136 4.52 2.93 10.45
CA MET A 136 4.96 4.32 10.28
C MET A 136 4.11 5.26 11.13
N ASP A 137 4.75 6.24 11.73
CA ASP A 137 4.05 7.27 12.49
C ASP A 137 3.48 8.39 11.58
N ALA A 138 2.72 9.30 12.18
CA ALA A 138 2.05 10.36 11.41
C ALA A 138 3.03 11.36 10.76
N ALA A 139 4.22 11.54 11.32
CA ALA A 139 5.25 12.41 10.76
C ALA A 139 5.91 11.75 9.55
N GLU A 140 6.31 10.48 9.66
CA GLU A 140 6.87 9.68 8.59
C GLU A 140 5.91 9.56 7.39
N ILE A 141 4.62 9.29 7.67
CA ILE A 141 3.57 9.25 6.62
C ILE A 141 3.39 10.63 5.99
N GLY A 142 3.48 11.69 6.79
CA GLY A 142 3.41 13.07 6.31
C GLY A 142 4.53 13.39 5.32
N GLU A 143 5.76 12.96 5.58
CA GLU A 143 6.91 13.12 4.67
C GLU A 143 6.69 12.41 3.33
N LEU A 144 6.03 11.24 3.33
CA LEU A 144 5.75 10.47 2.13
C LEU A 144 4.61 11.08 1.29
N THR A 145 3.54 11.52 1.95
CA THR A 145 2.29 11.94 1.32
C THR A 145 2.18 13.45 1.08
N GLY A 146 3.10 14.23 1.64
CA GLY A 146 3.05 15.70 1.60
C GLY A 146 2.01 16.32 2.55
N MET A 147 1.43 15.56 3.47
CA MET A 147 0.45 16.03 4.47
C MET A 147 1.12 16.41 5.78
N SER A 148 0.50 17.32 6.55
CA SER A 148 0.93 17.54 7.93
C SER A 148 0.66 16.32 8.82
N ALA A 149 1.50 16.05 9.81
CA ALA A 149 1.32 14.95 10.77
C ALA A 149 -0.07 14.98 11.45
N ARG A 150 -0.59 16.19 11.74
CA ARG A 150 -1.93 16.37 12.30
C ARG A 150 -3.03 15.89 11.35
N ASN A 151 -2.91 16.23 10.06
CA ASN A 151 -3.87 15.78 9.06
C ASN A 151 -3.82 14.26 8.87
N VAL A 152 -2.61 13.68 8.87
CA VAL A 152 -2.41 12.22 8.82
C VAL A 152 -3.08 11.55 10.02
N ALA A 153 -2.84 12.01 11.24
CA ALA A 153 -3.44 11.43 12.45
C ALA A 153 -4.99 11.48 12.42
N THR A 154 -5.56 12.61 12.01
CA THR A 154 -7.01 12.76 11.84
C THR A 154 -7.55 11.81 10.77
N LYS A 155 -6.85 11.70 9.65
CA LYS A 155 -7.20 10.80 8.56
C LYS A 155 -7.15 9.32 8.99
N ILE A 156 -6.11 8.90 9.68
CA ILE A 156 -5.99 7.53 10.24
C ILE A 156 -7.18 7.22 11.15
N HIS A 157 -7.53 8.12 12.07
CA HIS A 157 -8.67 7.93 12.97
C HIS A 157 -9.97 7.72 12.17
N ARG A 158 -10.25 8.59 11.21
CA ARG A 158 -11.44 8.49 10.35
C ARG A 158 -11.46 7.18 9.55
N ILE A 159 -10.35 6.81 8.93
CA ILE A 159 -10.25 5.56 8.16
C ILE A 159 -10.51 4.34 9.04
N LYS A 160 -9.90 4.28 10.24
CA LYS A 160 -10.12 3.18 11.19
C LYS A 160 -11.59 3.06 11.58
N THR A 161 -12.29 4.17 11.80
CA THR A 161 -13.72 4.18 12.12
C THR A 161 -14.55 3.62 10.96
N ILE A 162 -14.26 4.02 9.72
CA ILE A 162 -14.96 3.54 8.52
C ILE A 162 -14.71 2.04 8.31
N LEU A 163 -13.47 1.59 8.40
CA LEU A 163 -13.13 0.18 8.26
C LEU A 163 -13.78 -0.68 9.35
N ALA A 164 -13.80 -0.22 10.60
CA ALA A 164 -14.46 -0.92 11.69
C ALA A 164 -15.98 -1.03 11.47
N ARG A 165 -16.63 0.04 10.98
CA ARG A 165 -18.05 0.01 10.63
C ARG A 165 -18.33 -0.97 9.49
N GLY A 166 -17.62 -0.88 8.39
CA GLY A 166 -17.77 -1.77 7.23
C GLY A 166 -17.49 -3.24 7.58
N PHE A 167 -16.57 -3.49 8.52
CA PHE A 167 -16.30 -4.83 9.02
C PHE A 167 -17.46 -5.37 9.88
N ASN A 168 -17.98 -4.59 10.81
CA ASN A 168 -19.02 -5.00 11.74
C ASN A 168 -20.41 -5.13 11.10
N GLU A 169 -20.76 -4.24 10.15
CA GLU A 169 -22.04 -4.31 9.43
C GLU A 169 -22.13 -5.59 8.57
N GLY A 170 -21.02 -6.03 8.00
CA GLY A 170 -20.98 -7.29 7.29
C GLY A 170 -21.22 -8.52 8.17
N VAL A 171 -20.83 -8.50 9.44
CA VAL A 171 -21.11 -9.59 10.39
C VAL A 171 -22.61 -9.68 10.69
N ARG A 172 -23.32 -8.56 10.75
CA ARG A 172 -24.77 -8.51 11.05
C ARG A 172 -25.67 -8.99 9.91
N HIS A 173 -25.23 -8.95 8.67
CA HIS A 173 -26.00 -9.37 7.49
C HIS A 173 -25.79 -10.85 7.12
N ALA A 174 -24.88 -11.53 7.82
CA ALA A 174 -24.54 -12.95 7.60
C ALA A 174 -25.22 -13.91 8.60
N GLY A 175 -26.02 -13.39 9.54
CA GLY A 175 -26.90 -14.13 10.48
C GLY A 175 -28.35 -13.82 10.12
#